data_330dc9ab5cc7bdbb9101ad0755db287c
#
_entry.id   330dc9ab5cc7bdbb9101ad0755db287c
#
_cell.length_a   1.000
_cell.length_b   1.000
_cell.length_c   1.000
_cell.angle_alpha   90.00
_cell.angle_beta   90.00
_cell.angle_gamma   90.00
#
_symmetry.space_group_name_H-M   'P 1'
#
loop_
_entity.id
_entity.type
_entity.pdbx_description
1 polymer ?
#
loop_
_entity_poly.entity_id
_entity_poly.type
_entity_poly.pdbx_seq_one_letter_code
_entity_poly.pdbx_strand_id
1 'polypeptide(L)'
;QYKVCPAVVAAWAEILRRAPSARLLLGNSTLKSIHNRQYVADQFAILGVEQDRLTLFGPADHYRFLQYYDQIDVALDTFPYNGGTTTMEAIWQGLPVLTFDGDRWASRTSQSLLRRTVLESFVAGDARAMVEMAVGLAHDPSTPETLARLRRSLRQELAASEACDTA
;
A
#
# COMPACT_ATOMS: atom_id res chain seq x y z
N GLN A 1 8.69 5.86 13.11
CA GLN A 1 8.25 4.53 12.65
C GLN A 1 9.25 3.96 11.65
N TYR A 2 9.89 2.84 11.95
CA TYR A 2 11.02 2.31 11.16
C TYR A 2 10.65 1.84 9.73
N LYS A 3 9.36 1.55 9.44
CA LYS A 3 8.92 1.19 8.09
C LYS A 3 8.66 2.38 7.18
N VAL A 4 8.28 3.54 7.74
CA VAL A 4 8.08 4.77 6.97
C VAL A 4 9.37 5.59 7.04
N CYS A 5 10.37 5.18 6.29
CA CYS A 5 11.65 5.85 6.18
C CYS A 5 11.61 6.98 5.13
N PRO A 6 12.61 7.88 5.07
CA PRO A 6 12.64 8.98 4.11
C PRO A 6 12.46 8.54 2.65
N ALA A 7 13.01 7.39 2.26
CA ALA A 7 12.87 6.88 0.90
C ALA A 7 11.41 6.47 0.58
N VAL A 8 10.69 5.89 1.54
CA VAL A 8 9.26 5.58 1.40
C VAL A 8 8.44 6.85 1.29
N VAL A 9 8.71 7.85 2.15
CA VAL A 9 8.01 9.15 2.10
C VAL A 9 8.25 9.83 0.76
N ALA A 10 9.48 9.82 0.25
CA ALA A 10 9.81 10.41 -1.05
C ALA A 10 9.06 9.73 -2.20
N ALA A 11 9.00 8.39 -2.22
CA ALA A 11 8.27 7.65 -3.25
C ALA A 11 6.76 7.94 -3.21
N TRP A 12 6.15 7.94 -2.03
CA TRP A 12 4.73 8.22 -1.87
C TRP A 12 4.38 9.68 -2.16
N ALA A 13 5.24 10.64 -1.79
CA ALA A 13 5.07 12.04 -2.15
C ALA A 13 5.14 12.24 -3.67
N GLU A 14 6.05 11.54 -4.35
CA GLU A 14 6.13 11.57 -5.82
C GLU A 14 4.85 11.08 -6.48
N ILE A 15 4.28 9.97 -6.00
CA ILE A 15 2.97 9.47 -6.47
C ILE A 15 1.90 10.54 -6.28
N LEU A 16 1.79 11.12 -5.09
CA LEU A 16 0.77 12.13 -4.81
C LEU A 16 0.92 13.39 -5.67
N ARG A 17 2.13 13.87 -5.91
CA ARG A 17 2.36 15.03 -6.78
C ARG A 17 1.96 14.77 -8.23
N ARG A 18 2.20 13.56 -8.73
CA ARG A 18 1.92 13.17 -10.11
C ARG A 18 0.47 12.67 -10.30
N ALA A 19 -0.23 12.33 -9.23
CA ALA A 19 -1.63 11.93 -9.22
C ALA A 19 -2.45 12.91 -8.36
N PRO A 20 -2.86 14.09 -8.88
CA PRO A 20 -3.48 15.16 -8.08
C PRO A 20 -4.77 14.78 -7.36
N SER A 21 -5.53 13.83 -7.86
CA SER A 21 -6.75 13.32 -7.22
C SER A 21 -6.50 12.28 -6.13
N ALA A 22 -5.31 11.68 -6.07
CA ALA A 22 -4.99 10.64 -5.11
C ALA A 22 -4.84 11.19 -3.68
N ARG A 23 -5.20 10.38 -2.70
CA ARG A 23 -5.03 10.66 -1.26
C ARG A 23 -4.28 9.50 -0.62
N LEU A 24 -3.52 9.79 0.43
CA LEU A 24 -2.80 8.77 1.19
C LEU A 24 -3.48 8.56 2.55
N LEU A 25 -3.90 7.33 2.80
CA LEU A 25 -4.26 6.86 4.14
C LEU A 25 -3.04 6.22 4.80
N LEU A 26 -2.66 6.67 5.98
CA LEU A 26 -1.56 6.09 6.75
C LEU A 26 -2.03 5.77 8.17
N GLY A 27 -2.10 4.48 8.49
CA GLY A 27 -2.48 3.97 9.80
C GLY A 27 -1.30 3.41 10.57
N ASN A 28 -1.13 3.85 11.82
CA ASN A 28 -0.14 3.25 12.72
C ASN A 28 -0.42 3.61 14.18
N SER A 29 -0.09 2.69 15.10
CA SER A 29 -0.30 2.89 16.54
C SER A 29 0.44 4.11 17.09
N THR A 30 1.63 4.46 16.56
CA THR A 30 2.39 5.64 16.98
C THR A 30 1.74 6.97 16.59
N LEU A 31 0.83 6.95 15.61
CA LEU A 31 0.04 8.12 15.20
C LEU A 31 -1.07 8.47 16.19
N LYS A 32 -1.14 7.80 17.35
CA LYS A 32 -1.90 8.30 18.51
C LYS A 32 -1.38 9.66 18.97
N SER A 33 -0.07 9.87 18.89
CA SER A 33 0.58 11.14 19.25
C SER A 33 0.35 12.21 18.18
N ILE A 34 -0.11 13.39 18.60
CA ILE A 34 -0.24 14.57 17.73
C ILE A 34 1.11 15.00 17.15
N HIS A 35 2.18 14.89 17.94
CA HIS A 35 3.53 15.22 17.49
C HIS A 35 4.00 14.30 16.36
N ASN A 36 3.69 12.99 16.46
CA ASN A 36 4.03 12.05 15.38
C ASN A 36 3.23 12.33 14.11
N ARG A 37 1.95 12.71 14.23
CA ARG A 37 1.14 13.11 13.07
C ARG A 37 1.72 14.35 12.42
N GLN A 38 2.05 15.37 13.22
CA GLN A 38 2.65 16.60 12.72
C GLN A 38 3.97 16.30 12.02
N TYR A 39 4.86 15.51 12.65
CA TYR A 39 6.13 15.13 12.06
C TYR A 39 5.95 14.45 10.69
N VAL A 40 5.00 13.51 10.57
CA VAL A 40 4.72 12.85 9.28
C VAL A 40 4.18 13.86 8.27
N ALA A 41 3.23 14.70 8.65
CA ALA A 41 2.68 15.73 7.76
C ALA A 41 3.77 16.69 7.26
N ASP A 42 4.69 17.13 8.13
CA ASP A 42 5.80 18.00 7.78
C ASP A 42 6.75 17.35 6.75
N GLN A 43 7.02 16.04 6.89
CA GLN A 43 7.86 15.32 5.91
C GLN A 43 7.23 15.33 4.50
N PHE A 44 5.92 15.19 4.39
CA PHE A 44 5.21 15.29 3.12
C PHE A 44 5.13 16.74 2.62
N ALA A 45 4.90 17.71 3.51
CA ALA A 45 4.84 19.13 3.17
C ALA A 45 6.14 19.64 2.57
N ILE A 46 7.31 19.24 3.13
CA ILE A 46 8.63 19.54 2.58
C ILE A 46 8.78 19.06 1.13
N LEU A 47 8.08 17.97 0.78
CA LEU A 47 8.08 17.39 -0.57
C LEU A 47 6.93 17.91 -1.45
N GLY A 48 6.22 18.96 -1.03
CA GLY A 48 5.18 19.62 -1.82
C GLY A 48 3.83 18.91 -1.81
N VAL A 49 3.55 18.09 -0.80
CA VAL A 49 2.24 17.44 -0.62
C VAL A 49 1.42 18.19 0.43
N GLU A 50 0.24 18.64 0.05
CA GLU A 50 -0.66 19.36 0.94
C GLU A 50 -1.26 18.44 2.02
N GLN A 51 -1.50 18.98 3.21
CA GLN A 51 -1.92 18.21 4.37
C GLN A 51 -3.32 17.59 4.21
N ASP A 52 -4.21 18.22 3.47
CA ASP A 52 -5.55 17.71 3.18
C ASP A 52 -5.56 16.44 2.31
N ARG A 53 -4.40 16.14 1.66
CA ARG A 53 -4.16 14.92 0.89
C ARG A 53 -3.78 13.73 1.79
N LEU A 54 -3.56 13.95 3.09
CA LEU A 54 -3.11 12.95 4.04
C LEU A 54 -4.20 12.66 5.08
N THR A 55 -4.55 11.40 5.24
CA THR A 55 -5.38 10.93 6.35
C THR A 55 -4.51 10.07 7.27
N LEU A 56 -4.26 10.58 8.49
CA LEU A 56 -3.40 9.93 9.47
C LEU A 56 -4.25 9.44 10.64
N PHE A 57 -4.26 8.12 10.89
CA PHE A 57 -5.01 7.56 12.00
C PHE A 57 -4.14 6.73 12.94
N GLY A 58 -4.49 6.80 14.23
CA GLY A 58 -3.81 6.10 15.32
C GLY A 58 -4.25 4.65 15.46
N PRO A 59 -4.08 4.06 16.66
CA PRO A 59 -4.47 2.69 16.92
C PRO A 59 -5.98 2.50 16.75
N ALA A 60 -6.36 1.37 16.19
CA ALA A 60 -7.73 0.89 16.11
C ALA A 60 -7.75 -0.57 16.58
N ASP A 61 -8.90 -1.06 17.01
CA ASP A 61 -9.10 -2.49 17.12
C ASP A 61 -9.00 -3.17 15.74
N HIS A 62 -8.81 -4.49 15.73
CA HIS A 62 -8.54 -5.22 14.50
C HIS A 62 -9.68 -5.10 13.47
N TYR A 63 -10.94 -5.15 13.91
CA TYR A 63 -12.08 -5.03 13.00
C TYR A 63 -12.16 -3.65 12.36
N ARG A 64 -11.96 -2.60 13.15
CA ARG A 64 -11.92 -1.23 12.65
C ARG A 64 -10.73 -1.00 11.73
N PHE A 65 -9.60 -1.61 12.01
CA PHE A 65 -8.44 -1.57 11.13
C PHE A 65 -8.77 -2.18 9.76
N LEU A 66 -9.42 -3.33 9.72
CA LEU A 66 -9.85 -3.96 8.46
C LEU A 66 -10.86 -3.09 7.68
N GLN A 67 -11.75 -2.36 8.35
CA GLN A 67 -12.69 -1.44 7.70
C GLN A 67 -11.98 -0.26 6.98
N TYR A 68 -10.75 0.09 7.35
CA TYR A 68 -10.01 1.11 6.59
C TYR A 68 -9.69 0.66 5.17
N TYR A 69 -9.56 -0.63 4.91
CA TYR A 69 -9.36 -1.14 3.55
C TYR A 69 -10.55 -0.88 2.60
N ASP A 70 -11.75 -0.64 3.13
CA ASP A 70 -12.92 -0.28 2.33
C ASP A 70 -12.81 1.14 1.73
N GLN A 71 -11.93 1.97 2.26
CA GLN A 71 -11.71 3.36 1.84
C GLN A 71 -10.48 3.51 0.92
N ILE A 72 -9.84 2.41 0.54
CA ILE A 72 -8.58 2.38 -0.19
C ILE A 72 -8.77 1.64 -1.51
N ASP A 73 -8.18 2.15 -2.57
CA ASP A 73 -8.20 1.52 -3.89
C ASP A 73 -7.02 0.59 -4.10
N VAL A 74 -5.83 0.99 -3.64
CA VAL A 74 -4.57 0.26 -3.76
C VAL A 74 -3.74 0.44 -2.49
N ALA A 75 -3.18 -0.63 -1.96
CA ALA A 75 -2.21 -0.54 -0.87
C ALA A 75 -0.78 -0.36 -1.42
N LEU A 76 -0.02 0.56 -0.82
CA LEU A 76 1.39 0.76 -1.14
C LEU A 76 2.25 0.07 -0.08
N ASP A 77 3.11 -0.84 -0.51
CA ASP A 77 4.01 -1.52 0.40
C ASP A 77 5.14 -0.61 0.88
N THR A 78 5.66 -0.90 2.05
CA THR A 78 6.83 -0.22 2.61
C THR A 78 8.13 -0.93 2.25
N PHE A 79 9.23 -0.20 2.22
CA PHE A 79 10.56 -0.74 1.97
C PHE A 79 11.63 0.00 2.81
N PRO A 80 12.76 -0.59 3.11
CA PRO A 80 13.22 -1.94 2.75
C PRO A 80 12.59 -3.07 3.59
N TYR A 81 11.60 -2.77 4.40
CA TYR A 81 10.87 -3.75 5.20
C TYR A 81 9.40 -3.80 4.77
N ASN A 82 9.04 -4.86 4.05
CA ASN A 82 7.70 -5.06 3.52
C ASN A 82 6.63 -5.37 4.58
N GLY A 83 5.38 -5.32 4.15
CA GLY A 83 4.27 -5.98 4.83
C GLY A 83 4.43 -7.50 4.83
N GLY A 84 3.70 -8.16 5.68
CA GLY A 84 3.52 -9.61 5.71
C GLY A 84 2.05 -9.86 6.02
N THR A 85 1.68 -9.90 7.29
CA THR A 85 0.28 -10.01 7.74
C THR A 85 -0.59 -8.92 7.10
N THR A 86 -0.15 -7.66 7.11
CA THR A 86 -0.91 -6.55 6.50
C THR A 86 -1.07 -6.68 4.99
N THR A 87 -0.11 -7.28 4.29
CA THR A 87 -0.24 -7.61 2.86
C THR A 87 -1.30 -8.68 2.64
N MET A 88 -1.29 -9.75 3.44
CA MET A 88 -2.31 -10.79 3.40
C MET A 88 -3.70 -10.23 3.74
N GLU A 89 -3.80 -9.39 4.75
CA GLU A 89 -5.05 -8.72 5.14
C GLU A 89 -5.60 -7.85 4.02
N ALA A 90 -4.75 -7.07 3.35
CA ALA A 90 -5.15 -6.24 2.20
C ALA A 90 -5.73 -7.11 1.07
N ILE A 91 -5.02 -8.17 0.66
CA ILE A 91 -5.48 -9.09 -0.39
C ILE A 91 -6.79 -9.79 0.04
N TRP A 92 -6.88 -10.22 1.29
CA TRP A 92 -8.10 -10.83 1.85
C TRP A 92 -9.30 -9.89 1.82
N GLN A 93 -9.09 -8.57 1.99
CA GLN A 93 -10.12 -7.55 1.86
C GLN A 93 -10.38 -7.14 0.39
N GLY A 94 -9.76 -7.83 -0.57
CA GLY A 94 -9.94 -7.58 -1.99
C GLY A 94 -9.14 -6.40 -2.53
N LEU A 95 -8.08 -6.00 -1.83
CA LEU A 95 -7.28 -4.84 -2.18
C LEU A 95 -5.95 -5.28 -2.80
N PRO A 96 -5.59 -4.85 -4.02
CA PRO A 96 -4.27 -5.10 -4.58
C PRO A 96 -3.20 -4.31 -3.81
N VAL A 97 -2.02 -4.90 -3.70
CA VAL A 97 -0.86 -4.30 -3.05
C VAL A 97 0.22 -4.06 -4.11
N LEU A 98 0.67 -2.81 -4.24
CA LEU A 98 1.84 -2.48 -5.05
C LEU A 98 3.11 -2.66 -4.23
N THR A 99 4.02 -3.48 -4.73
CA THR A 99 5.34 -3.72 -4.17
C THR A 99 6.38 -3.80 -5.28
N PHE A 100 7.63 -4.04 -4.94
CA PHE A 100 8.68 -4.27 -5.92
C PHE A 100 9.67 -5.35 -5.47
N ASP A 101 10.48 -5.83 -6.42
CA ASP A 101 11.49 -6.85 -6.18
C ASP A 101 12.67 -6.27 -5.39
N GLY A 102 12.71 -6.53 -4.09
CA GLY A 102 13.74 -6.02 -3.20
C GLY A 102 15.01 -6.88 -3.18
N ASP A 103 16.07 -6.34 -2.57
CA ASP A 103 17.43 -6.92 -2.54
C ASP A 103 17.69 -7.88 -1.36
N ARG A 104 16.76 -7.97 -0.40
CA ARG A 104 16.93 -8.76 0.83
C ARG A 104 15.64 -9.43 1.24
N TRP A 105 15.71 -10.40 2.15
CA TRP A 105 14.56 -11.14 2.64
C TRP A 105 13.40 -10.24 3.11
N ALA A 106 13.70 -9.24 3.93
CA ALA A 106 12.69 -8.33 4.48
C ALA A 106 11.98 -7.46 3.43
N SER A 107 12.57 -7.28 2.25
CA SER A 107 12.01 -6.55 1.11
C SER A 107 11.46 -7.47 0.01
N ARG A 108 11.33 -8.78 0.27
CA ARG A 108 10.79 -9.76 -0.67
C ARG A 108 9.52 -10.45 -0.18
N THR A 109 9.08 -10.15 1.05
CA THR A 109 7.93 -10.83 1.65
C THR A 109 6.66 -10.61 0.84
N SER A 110 6.32 -9.35 0.53
CA SER A 110 5.11 -9.04 -0.24
C SER A 110 5.18 -9.59 -1.66
N GLN A 111 6.29 -9.42 -2.37
CA GLN A 111 6.41 -9.95 -3.73
C GLN A 111 6.28 -11.48 -3.77
N SER A 112 6.82 -12.19 -2.77
CA SER A 112 6.68 -13.65 -2.68
C SER A 112 5.23 -14.09 -2.53
N LEU A 113 4.41 -13.32 -1.82
CA LEU A 113 2.98 -13.54 -1.72
C LEU A 113 2.26 -13.22 -3.04
N LEU A 114 2.52 -12.04 -3.62
CA LEU A 114 1.84 -11.58 -4.83
C LEU A 114 2.11 -12.48 -6.03
N ARG A 115 3.35 -12.96 -6.22
CA ARG A 115 3.72 -13.86 -7.33
C ARG A 115 3.03 -15.21 -7.30
N ARG A 116 2.44 -15.59 -6.18
CA ARG A 116 1.64 -16.81 -6.02
C ARG A 116 0.14 -16.56 -6.14
N THR A 117 -0.24 -15.36 -6.56
CA THR A 117 -1.62 -14.94 -6.78
C THR A 117 -1.76 -14.26 -8.13
N VAL A 118 -2.97 -13.84 -8.51
CA VAL A 118 -3.23 -13.03 -9.71
C VAL A 118 -2.64 -11.63 -9.67
N LEU A 119 -1.98 -11.27 -8.57
CA LEU A 119 -1.38 -9.95 -8.37
C LEU A 119 0.10 -9.86 -8.78
N GLU A 120 0.64 -10.85 -9.50
CA GLU A 120 2.03 -10.78 -9.97
C GLU A 120 2.33 -9.50 -10.75
N SER A 121 1.37 -9.01 -11.53
CA SER A 121 1.49 -7.76 -12.29
C SER A 121 1.59 -6.50 -11.41
N PHE A 122 1.33 -6.60 -10.11
CA PHE A 122 1.52 -5.53 -9.11
C PHE A 122 2.89 -5.56 -8.44
N VAL A 123 3.79 -6.41 -8.92
CA VAL A 123 5.20 -6.46 -8.47
C VAL A 123 6.07 -5.73 -9.49
N ALA A 124 6.53 -4.53 -9.12
CA ALA A 124 7.44 -3.73 -9.95
C ALA A 124 8.89 -4.26 -9.86
N GLY A 125 9.72 -3.86 -10.81
CA GLY A 125 11.14 -4.23 -10.82
C GLY A 125 11.96 -3.49 -9.75
N ASP A 126 11.57 -2.27 -9.42
CA ASP A 126 12.23 -1.41 -8.42
C ASP A 126 11.26 -0.36 -7.86
N ALA A 127 11.73 0.45 -6.91
CA ALA A 127 10.93 1.50 -6.27
C ALA A 127 10.44 2.58 -7.27
N ARG A 128 11.24 2.90 -8.30
CA ARG A 128 10.86 3.86 -9.34
C ARG A 128 9.73 3.29 -10.20
N ALA A 129 9.86 2.05 -10.64
CA ALA A 129 8.82 1.36 -11.40
C ALA A 129 7.52 1.23 -10.60
N MET A 130 7.60 1.01 -9.27
CA MET A 130 6.42 1.02 -8.39
C MET A 130 5.71 2.39 -8.40
N VAL A 131 6.46 3.49 -8.36
CA VAL A 131 5.89 4.84 -8.48
C VAL A 131 5.21 5.02 -9.83
N GLU A 132 5.86 4.64 -10.95
CA GLU A 132 5.26 4.70 -12.29
C GLU A 132 3.96 3.90 -12.38
N MET A 133 3.93 2.69 -11.82
CA MET A 133 2.71 1.87 -11.78
C MET A 133 1.59 2.54 -10.99
N ALA A 134 1.89 3.09 -9.81
CA ALA A 134 0.89 3.78 -9.00
C ALA A 134 0.30 5.00 -9.71
N VAL A 135 1.16 5.81 -10.36
CA VAL A 135 0.74 6.96 -11.17
C VAL A 135 -0.07 6.50 -12.39
N GLY A 136 0.37 5.43 -13.06
CA GLY A 136 -0.37 4.83 -14.18
C GLY A 136 -1.78 4.43 -13.79
N LEU A 137 -1.93 3.71 -12.67
CA LEU A 137 -3.26 3.33 -12.14
C LEU A 137 -4.14 4.54 -11.84
N ALA A 138 -3.58 5.64 -11.34
CA ALA A 138 -4.35 6.85 -11.04
C ALA A 138 -4.87 7.58 -12.28
N HIS A 139 -4.25 7.39 -13.43
CA HIS A 139 -4.61 8.07 -14.69
C HIS A 139 -5.33 7.18 -15.70
N ASP A 140 -5.24 5.86 -15.57
CA ASP A 140 -5.89 4.95 -16.49
C ASP A 140 -7.40 4.87 -16.22
N PRO A 141 -8.24 5.26 -17.19
CA PRO A 141 -9.69 5.25 -17.04
C PRO A 141 -10.29 3.84 -16.83
N SER A 142 -9.55 2.78 -17.15
CA SER A 142 -9.99 1.39 -16.93
C SER A 142 -9.70 0.88 -15.51
N THR A 143 -8.90 1.61 -14.73
CA THR A 143 -8.51 1.21 -13.36
C THR A 143 -9.71 0.97 -12.44
N PRO A 144 -10.76 1.81 -12.39
CA PRO A 144 -11.89 1.58 -11.50
C PRO A 144 -12.58 0.24 -11.74
N GLU A 145 -12.74 -0.16 -13.00
CA GLU A 145 -13.35 -1.46 -13.35
C GLU A 145 -12.45 -2.62 -12.93
N THR A 146 -11.15 -2.51 -13.19
CA THR A 146 -10.14 -3.52 -12.79
C THR A 146 -10.11 -3.69 -11.28
N LEU A 147 -10.07 -2.61 -10.51
CA LEU A 147 -10.06 -2.65 -9.04
C LEU A 147 -11.38 -3.20 -8.48
N ALA A 148 -12.53 -2.84 -9.06
CA ALA A 148 -13.82 -3.39 -8.68
C ALA A 148 -13.89 -4.92 -8.93
N ARG A 149 -13.32 -5.41 -10.01
CA ARG A 149 -13.20 -6.84 -10.28
C ARG A 149 -12.32 -7.54 -9.25
N LEU A 150 -11.12 -7.01 -8.99
CA LEU A 150 -10.20 -7.54 -7.99
C LEU A 150 -10.85 -7.60 -6.60
N ARG A 151 -11.56 -6.55 -6.20
CA ARG A 151 -12.25 -6.50 -4.90
C ARG A 151 -13.28 -7.63 -4.74
N ARG A 152 -13.89 -8.08 -5.81
CA ARG A 152 -14.86 -9.20 -5.77
C ARG A 152 -14.19 -10.58 -5.76
N SER A 153 -13.03 -10.73 -6.40
CA SER A 153 -12.43 -12.06 -6.63
C SER A 153 -11.24 -12.39 -5.73
N LEU A 154 -10.45 -11.40 -5.31
CA LEU A 154 -9.15 -11.61 -4.66
C LEU A 154 -9.20 -12.54 -3.43
N ARG A 155 -10.24 -12.43 -2.60
CA ARG A 155 -10.36 -13.31 -1.41
C ARG A 155 -10.43 -14.79 -1.80
N GLN A 156 -11.23 -15.12 -2.82
CA GLN A 156 -11.38 -16.49 -3.27
C GLN A 156 -10.11 -16.98 -3.98
N GLU A 157 -9.50 -16.12 -4.78
CA GLU A 157 -8.26 -16.42 -5.48
C GLU A 157 -7.08 -16.62 -4.50
N LEU A 158 -6.98 -15.80 -3.45
CA LEU A 158 -5.99 -15.99 -2.39
C LEU A 158 -6.21 -17.31 -1.66
N ALA A 159 -7.45 -17.61 -1.28
CA ALA A 159 -7.79 -18.86 -0.57
C ALA A 159 -7.47 -20.12 -1.39
N ALA A 160 -7.53 -20.02 -2.72
CA ALA A 160 -7.21 -21.11 -3.65
C ALA A 160 -5.74 -21.13 -4.08
N SER A 161 -4.93 -20.16 -3.66
CA SER A 161 -3.54 -20.04 -4.08
C SER A 161 -2.59 -20.85 -3.20
N GLU A 162 -1.37 -21.12 -3.72
CA GLU A 162 -0.30 -21.75 -2.94
C GLU A 162 0.07 -20.97 -1.66
N ALA A 163 -0.26 -19.68 -1.57
CA ALA A 163 -0.01 -18.88 -0.38
C ALA A 163 -0.86 -19.32 0.84
N CYS A 164 -1.97 -20.01 0.59
CA CYS A 164 -2.86 -20.56 1.61
C CYS A 164 -2.87 -22.09 1.66
N ASP A 165 -2.06 -22.75 0.84
CA ASP A 165 -1.89 -24.20 0.89
C ASP A 165 -1.14 -24.60 2.16
N THR A 166 -1.80 -25.41 3.01
CA THR A 166 -1.25 -25.89 4.29
C THR A 166 -0.97 -27.39 4.29
N ALA A 167 -1.03 -28.05 3.14
CA ALA A 167 -0.78 -29.48 3.00
C ALA A 167 0.72 -29.81 2.94
#